data_2c9347b2cdcbc18943c84c7d6ed82ba3
#
_entry.id   2c9347b2cdcbc18943c84c7d6ed82ba3
#
_cell.length_a   1.000
_cell.length_b   1.000
_cell.length_c   1.000
_cell.angle_alpha   90.00
_cell.angle_beta   90.00
_cell.angle_gamma   90.00
#
_symmetry.space_group_name_H-M   'P 1'
#
loop_
_entity.id
_entity.type
_entity.pdbx_description
1 polymer ?
#
loop_
_entity_poly.entity_id
_entity_poly.type
_entity_poly.pdbx_seq_one_letter_code
_entity_poly.pdbx_strand_id
1 'polypeptide(L)'
;NIIKRVDEKVFYFHIAGKGPLEEIILQELGNKSNVRITPPIFSLAQYLSSFDYVFIPSEHEGLNSLSIESSINKVPVIINDIDGLNETLPQNYPLKVKNNCIDEYMTLFTDVIPTIDRVSLIDSVYQYSCQKFDIQQMQKQYEYIYKTGKKYGCFFHEK
;
A
#
# COMPACT_ATOMS: atom_id res chain seq x y z
N ASN A 1 14.77 8.26 6.56
CA ASN A 1 14.67 8.94 7.87
C ASN A 1 13.70 8.25 8.85
N ILE A 2 12.53 7.75 8.42
CA ILE A 2 11.54 7.06 9.28
C ILE A 2 12.17 5.83 9.96
N ILE A 3 12.76 4.93 9.18
CA ILE A 3 13.38 3.68 9.65
C ILE A 3 14.46 3.91 10.73
N LYS A 4 15.11 5.08 10.71
CA LYS A 4 16.11 5.43 11.71
C LYS A 4 15.51 5.92 13.04
N ARG A 5 14.25 6.33 13.04
CA ARG A 5 13.55 6.95 14.18
C ARG A 5 12.60 6.00 14.91
N VAL A 6 12.10 4.94 14.25
CA VAL A 6 11.22 3.95 14.87
C VAL A 6 11.99 3.02 15.82
N ASP A 7 11.28 2.44 16.78
CA ASP A 7 11.85 1.47 17.72
C ASP A 7 12.28 0.19 16.98
N GLU A 8 13.58 -0.07 16.95
CA GLU A 8 14.15 -1.23 16.26
C GLU A 8 13.83 -2.58 16.90
N LYS A 9 13.31 -2.59 18.13
CA LYS A 9 12.84 -3.79 18.80
C LYS A 9 11.41 -4.18 18.43
N VAL A 10 10.65 -3.20 17.87
CA VAL A 10 9.24 -3.36 17.52
C VAL A 10 9.06 -3.52 16.01
N PHE A 11 9.80 -2.75 15.21
CA PHE A 11 9.63 -2.70 13.76
C PHE A 11 10.82 -3.28 13.02
N TYR A 12 10.54 -4.24 12.16
CA TYR A 12 11.50 -4.81 11.21
C TYR A 12 11.12 -4.42 9.79
N PHE A 13 12.08 -3.92 9.01
CA PHE A 13 11.85 -3.48 7.64
C PHE A 13 12.53 -4.39 6.63
N HIS A 14 11.78 -4.79 5.63
CA HIS A 14 12.32 -5.46 4.45
C HIS A 14 12.22 -4.50 3.25
N ILE A 15 13.36 -4.02 2.78
CA ILE A 15 13.47 -3.16 1.61
C ILE A 15 13.85 -4.05 0.43
N ALA A 16 12.94 -4.21 -0.53
CA ALA A 16 13.17 -5.02 -1.72
C ALA A 16 13.13 -4.14 -2.96
N GLY A 17 14.17 -4.18 -3.76
CA GLY A 17 14.21 -3.37 -4.97
C GLY A 17 15.62 -3.16 -5.50
N LYS A 18 15.70 -2.43 -6.61
CA LYS A 18 16.94 -1.96 -7.22
C LYS A 18 16.71 -0.57 -7.82
N GLY A 19 17.65 0.33 -7.65
CA GLY A 19 17.52 1.68 -8.20
C GLY A 19 18.71 2.57 -7.93
N PRO A 20 18.69 3.81 -8.40
CA PRO A 20 19.81 4.75 -8.27
C PRO A 20 20.24 5.06 -6.85
N LEU A 21 19.34 4.88 -5.87
CA LEU A 21 19.60 5.14 -4.46
C LEU A 21 20.09 3.92 -3.67
N GLU A 22 20.36 2.79 -4.33
CA GLU A 22 20.73 1.53 -3.67
C GLU A 22 21.96 1.69 -2.78
N GLU A 23 23.03 2.34 -3.28
CA GLU A 23 24.24 2.56 -2.51
C GLU A 23 24.01 3.43 -1.26
N ILE A 24 23.20 4.47 -1.40
CA ILE A 24 22.85 5.36 -0.28
C ILE A 24 22.05 4.57 0.78
N ILE A 25 21.09 3.77 0.35
CA ILE A 25 20.28 2.94 1.25
C ILE A 25 21.16 1.92 1.99
N LEU A 26 22.10 1.27 1.28
CA LEU A 26 23.05 0.33 1.89
C LEU A 26 23.97 1.03 2.90
N GLN A 27 24.50 2.19 2.59
CA GLN A 27 25.33 2.97 3.51
C GLN A 27 24.56 3.42 4.75
N GLU A 28 23.34 3.88 4.58
CA GLU A 28 22.56 4.43 5.68
C GLU A 28 21.87 3.41 6.56
N LEU A 29 21.47 2.26 6.00
CA LEU A 29 20.61 1.28 6.66
C LEU A 29 21.18 -0.13 6.69
N GLY A 30 22.22 -0.45 5.90
CA GLY A 30 22.73 -1.80 5.76
C GLY A 30 23.27 -2.43 7.04
N ASN A 31 23.69 -1.62 8.03
CA ASN A 31 24.19 -2.09 9.32
C ASN A 31 23.13 -2.14 10.42
N LYS A 32 21.86 -1.81 10.11
CA LYS A 32 20.79 -1.86 11.11
C LYS A 32 20.28 -3.28 11.29
N SER A 33 20.17 -3.72 12.55
CA SER A 33 19.72 -5.08 12.91
C SER A 33 18.26 -5.34 12.52
N ASN A 34 17.45 -4.29 12.45
CA ASN A 34 16.03 -4.33 12.11
C ASN A 34 15.74 -4.02 10.62
N VAL A 35 16.74 -4.08 9.75
CA VAL A 35 16.59 -3.83 8.32
C VAL A 35 17.20 -4.95 7.50
N ARG A 36 16.42 -5.46 6.56
CA ARG A 36 16.87 -6.38 5.51
C ARG A 36 16.72 -5.69 4.15
N ILE A 37 17.79 -5.68 3.37
CA ILE A 37 17.80 -5.14 2.00
C ILE A 37 18.04 -6.32 1.04
N THR A 38 17.18 -6.43 0.01
CA THR A 38 17.28 -7.52 -0.98
C THR A 38 17.03 -6.99 -2.39
N PRO A 39 17.48 -7.69 -3.43
CA PRO A 39 17.03 -7.47 -4.79
C PRO A 39 15.50 -7.52 -4.92
N PRO A 40 14.92 -7.10 -6.06
CA PRO A 40 13.50 -7.22 -6.33
C PRO A 40 13.00 -8.65 -6.12
N ILE A 41 11.86 -8.79 -5.44
CA ILE A 41 11.21 -10.09 -5.21
C ILE A 41 10.30 -10.39 -6.39
N PHE A 42 10.62 -11.43 -7.15
CA PHE A 42 9.72 -11.94 -8.18
C PHE A 42 8.54 -12.67 -7.54
N SER A 43 7.34 -12.52 -8.12
CA SER A 43 6.11 -13.11 -7.60
C SER A 43 5.81 -12.66 -6.15
N LEU A 44 5.98 -11.37 -5.88
CA LEU A 44 5.83 -10.77 -4.55
C LEU A 44 4.50 -11.14 -3.89
N ALA A 45 3.41 -11.28 -4.66
CA ALA A 45 2.09 -11.65 -4.15
C ALA A 45 2.10 -12.93 -3.28
N GLN A 46 3.00 -13.89 -3.57
CA GLN A 46 3.12 -15.12 -2.78
C GLN A 46 3.74 -14.90 -1.39
N TYR A 47 4.43 -13.78 -1.21
CA TYR A 47 5.13 -13.45 0.04
C TYR A 47 4.43 -12.36 0.84
N LEU A 48 3.47 -11.64 0.24
CA LEU A 48 2.80 -10.50 0.89
C LEU A 48 2.20 -10.89 2.24
N SER A 49 1.55 -12.04 2.33
CA SER A 49 0.93 -12.51 3.59
C SER A 49 1.93 -12.77 4.73
N SER A 50 3.25 -12.77 4.46
CA SER A 50 4.27 -12.89 5.50
C SER A 50 4.65 -11.54 6.14
N PHE A 51 4.12 -10.44 5.64
CA PHE A 51 4.34 -9.10 6.18
C PHE A 51 3.11 -8.62 6.95
N ASP A 52 3.33 -7.84 7.98
CA ASP A 52 2.24 -7.19 8.73
C ASP A 52 1.68 -5.98 7.98
N TYR A 53 2.53 -5.23 7.33
CA TYR A 53 2.21 -4.02 6.55
C TYR A 53 3.09 -3.91 5.33
N VAL A 54 2.57 -3.24 4.29
CA VAL A 54 3.37 -2.76 3.16
C VAL A 54 3.45 -1.24 3.21
N PHE A 55 4.65 -0.68 3.11
CA PHE A 55 4.90 0.75 3.20
C PHE A 55 5.20 1.34 1.82
N ILE A 56 4.37 2.26 1.34
CA ILE A 56 4.44 2.87 0.02
C ILE A 56 4.46 4.41 0.16
N PRO A 57 5.62 5.00 0.49
CA PRO A 57 5.77 6.46 0.66
C PRO A 57 6.03 7.17 -0.68
N SER A 58 5.41 6.73 -1.76
CA SER A 58 5.60 7.31 -3.08
C SER A 58 5.05 8.74 -3.15
N GLU A 59 5.76 9.62 -3.87
CA GLU A 59 5.32 10.99 -4.12
C GLU A 59 4.45 11.11 -5.39
N HIS A 60 4.58 10.15 -6.30
CA HIS A 60 3.82 10.10 -7.54
C HIS A 60 3.53 8.66 -7.89
N GLU A 61 2.28 8.36 -8.15
CA GLU A 61 1.81 7.05 -8.59
C GLU A 61 0.70 7.20 -9.64
N GLY A 62 0.64 6.23 -10.57
CA GLY A 62 -0.58 5.93 -11.28
C GLY A 62 -1.50 5.05 -10.43
N LEU A 63 -2.23 4.12 -11.02
CA LEU A 63 -2.92 3.10 -10.24
C LEU A 63 -1.88 2.13 -9.65
N ASN A 64 -1.68 2.17 -8.33
CA ASN A 64 -0.64 1.38 -7.66
C ASN A 64 -1.08 -0.08 -7.47
N SER A 65 -0.53 -0.99 -8.28
CA SER A 65 -0.86 -2.42 -8.22
C SER A 65 -0.41 -3.08 -6.91
N LEU A 66 0.71 -2.65 -6.32
CA LEU A 66 1.20 -3.21 -5.06
C LEU A 66 0.22 -2.97 -3.92
N SER A 67 -0.42 -1.80 -3.87
CA SER A 67 -1.46 -1.50 -2.88
C SER A 67 -2.67 -2.41 -3.04
N ILE A 68 -3.11 -2.65 -4.28
CA ILE A 68 -4.23 -3.55 -4.60
C ILE A 68 -3.87 -5.00 -4.24
N GLU A 69 -2.71 -5.47 -4.67
CA GLU A 69 -2.22 -6.83 -4.39
C GLU A 69 -2.07 -7.06 -2.88
N SER A 70 -1.55 -6.08 -2.14
CA SER A 70 -1.43 -6.15 -0.67
C SER A 70 -2.81 -6.29 -0.02
N SER A 71 -3.76 -5.46 -0.42
CA SER A 71 -5.13 -5.48 0.11
C SER A 71 -5.84 -6.82 -0.16
N ILE A 72 -5.70 -7.38 -1.35
CA ILE A 72 -6.26 -8.70 -1.72
C ILE A 72 -5.58 -9.83 -0.92
N ASN A 73 -4.29 -9.69 -0.61
CA ASN A 73 -3.56 -10.63 0.26
C ASN A 73 -3.76 -10.36 1.76
N LYS A 74 -4.72 -9.50 2.12
CA LYS A 74 -5.06 -9.16 3.52
C LYS A 74 -3.90 -8.51 4.29
N VAL A 75 -3.10 -7.73 3.60
CA VAL A 75 -2.00 -6.96 4.18
C VAL A 75 -2.30 -5.47 4.03
N PRO A 76 -2.54 -4.76 5.13
CA PRO A 76 -2.80 -3.32 5.08
C PRO A 76 -1.56 -2.55 4.63
N VAL A 77 -1.78 -1.43 3.97
CA VAL A 77 -0.72 -0.58 3.44
C VAL A 77 -0.60 0.73 4.22
N ILE A 78 0.60 1.25 4.36
CA ILE A 78 0.87 2.60 4.88
C ILE A 78 1.28 3.44 3.69
N ILE A 79 0.55 4.51 3.40
CA ILE A 79 0.70 5.25 2.14
C ILE A 79 0.88 6.76 2.36
N ASN A 80 1.46 7.40 1.36
CA ASN A 80 1.30 8.84 1.17
C ASN A 80 -0.07 9.15 0.55
N ASP A 81 -0.75 10.18 1.04
CA ASP A 81 -2.10 10.60 0.61
C ASP A 81 -2.01 11.36 -0.73
N ILE A 82 -1.87 10.60 -1.81
CA ILE A 82 -1.78 11.10 -3.19
C ILE A 82 -2.77 10.38 -4.11
N ASP A 83 -3.07 11.01 -5.23
CA ASP A 83 -3.82 10.39 -6.31
C ASP A 83 -3.14 9.09 -6.76
N GLY A 84 -3.91 8.14 -7.24
CA GLY A 84 -3.40 6.82 -7.60
C GLY A 84 -3.27 5.85 -6.42
N LEU A 85 -2.73 6.24 -5.28
CA LEU A 85 -2.78 5.45 -4.04
C LEU A 85 -4.14 5.54 -3.36
N ASN A 86 -4.71 6.73 -3.25
CA ASN A 86 -6.04 6.93 -2.67
C ASN A 86 -7.15 6.17 -3.38
N GLU A 87 -7.01 6.02 -4.70
CA GLU A 87 -7.97 5.27 -5.50
C GLU A 87 -7.98 3.77 -5.19
N THR A 88 -6.92 3.24 -4.59
CA THR A 88 -6.79 1.80 -4.28
C THR A 88 -7.37 1.41 -2.92
N LEU A 89 -7.79 2.38 -2.11
CA LEU A 89 -8.19 2.19 -0.72
C LEU A 89 -9.55 2.85 -0.42
N PRO A 90 -10.25 2.42 0.65
CA PRO A 90 -11.45 3.10 1.13
C PRO A 90 -11.17 4.57 1.45
N GLN A 91 -12.18 5.44 1.27
CA GLN A 91 -12.04 6.88 1.49
C GLN A 91 -11.53 7.23 2.90
N ASN A 92 -12.04 6.56 3.92
CA ASN A 92 -11.68 6.79 5.32
C ASN A 92 -10.55 5.87 5.81
N TYR A 93 -9.67 5.46 4.92
CA TYR A 93 -8.55 4.60 5.29
C TYR A 93 -7.58 5.32 6.24
N PRO A 94 -7.26 4.74 7.43
CA PRO A 94 -6.58 5.49 8.49
C PRO A 94 -5.06 5.58 8.36
N LEU A 95 -4.41 4.72 7.55
CA LEU A 95 -2.95 4.68 7.45
C LEU A 95 -2.44 5.50 6.25
N LYS A 96 -2.93 6.73 6.13
CA LYS A 96 -2.53 7.73 5.13
C LYS A 96 -1.80 8.88 5.78
N VAL A 97 -0.74 9.34 5.14
CA VAL A 97 0.04 10.50 5.55
C VAL A 97 0.05 11.56 4.46
N LYS A 98 -0.17 12.80 4.79
CA LYS A 98 -0.17 13.90 3.82
C LYS A 98 1.25 14.40 3.53
N ASN A 99 1.51 14.67 2.26
CA ASN A 99 2.76 15.30 1.81
C ASN A 99 4.04 14.61 2.29
N ASN A 100 4.03 13.29 2.45
CA ASN A 100 5.16 12.52 2.99
C ASN A 100 5.71 13.08 4.31
N CYS A 101 4.85 13.65 5.14
CA CYS A 101 5.26 14.24 6.41
C CYS A 101 5.86 13.18 7.35
N ILE A 102 7.14 13.30 7.66
CA ILE A 102 7.86 12.34 8.49
C ILE A 102 7.24 12.23 9.89
N ASP A 103 6.82 13.35 10.48
CA ASP A 103 6.25 13.33 11.83
C ASP A 103 4.85 12.69 11.87
N GLU A 104 4.05 12.83 10.81
CA GLU A 104 2.79 12.08 10.67
C GLU A 104 3.06 10.57 10.53
N TYR A 105 4.05 10.16 9.74
CA TYR A 105 4.46 8.74 9.72
C TYR A 105 4.92 8.25 11.09
N MET A 106 5.69 9.06 11.81
CA MET A 106 6.10 8.68 13.18
C MET A 106 4.88 8.47 14.08
N THR A 107 3.89 9.36 14.04
CA THR A 107 2.62 9.21 14.76
C THR A 107 1.89 7.91 14.35
N LEU A 108 1.87 7.56 13.05
CA LEU A 108 1.30 6.28 12.63
C LEU A 108 2.03 5.09 13.27
N PHE A 109 3.36 5.08 13.27
CA PHE A 109 4.13 3.96 13.82
C PHE A 109 4.04 3.89 15.36
N THR A 110 4.02 5.02 16.08
CA THR A 110 4.06 5.03 17.54
C THR A 110 2.69 4.91 18.18
N ASP A 111 1.66 5.50 17.61
CA ASP A 111 0.37 5.71 18.28
C ASP A 111 -0.76 4.95 17.59
N VAL A 112 -0.82 4.97 16.25
CA VAL A 112 -1.95 4.40 15.50
C VAL A 112 -1.79 2.90 15.30
N ILE A 113 -0.67 2.44 14.74
CA ILE A 113 -0.42 1.01 14.45
C ILE A 113 -0.55 0.12 15.69
N PRO A 114 -0.03 0.49 16.88
CA PRO A 114 -0.16 -0.33 18.08
C PRO A 114 -1.59 -0.45 18.62
N THR A 115 -2.48 0.47 18.26
CA THR A 115 -3.84 0.56 18.85
C THR A 115 -4.96 0.26 17.86
N ILE A 116 -4.65 0.21 16.56
CA ILE A 116 -5.66 0.00 15.53
C ILE A 116 -6.24 -1.42 15.57
N ASP A 117 -7.56 -1.53 15.37
CA ASP A 117 -8.17 -2.83 15.09
C ASP A 117 -7.74 -3.34 13.72
N ARG A 118 -6.65 -4.08 13.71
CA ARG A 118 -6.04 -4.60 12.48
C ARG A 118 -6.96 -5.58 11.74
N VAL A 119 -7.80 -6.32 12.46
CA VAL A 119 -8.72 -7.30 11.85
C VAL A 119 -9.78 -6.57 11.04
N SER A 120 -10.46 -5.60 11.63
CA SER A 120 -11.46 -4.78 10.93
C SER A 120 -10.84 -3.99 9.77
N LEU A 121 -9.63 -3.49 9.94
CA LEU A 121 -8.90 -2.78 8.88
C LEU A 121 -8.64 -3.70 7.68
N ILE A 122 -8.12 -4.90 7.92
CA ILE A 122 -7.85 -5.90 6.89
C ILE A 122 -9.13 -6.26 6.13
N ASP A 123 -10.21 -6.55 6.85
CA ASP A 123 -11.49 -6.93 6.23
C ASP A 123 -12.03 -5.78 5.36
N SER A 124 -11.95 -4.55 5.83
CA SER A 124 -12.38 -3.36 5.08
C SER A 124 -11.63 -3.21 3.76
N VAL A 125 -10.29 -3.26 3.77
CA VAL A 125 -9.50 -3.09 2.55
C VAL A 125 -9.64 -4.27 1.60
N TYR A 126 -9.74 -5.48 2.11
CA TYR A 126 -9.97 -6.69 1.32
C TYR A 126 -11.30 -6.61 0.56
N GLN A 127 -12.41 -6.32 1.27
CA GLN A 127 -13.73 -6.19 0.65
C GLN A 127 -13.76 -5.08 -0.40
N TYR A 128 -13.19 -3.92 -0.08
CA TYR A 128 -13.09 -2.82 -1.03
C TYR A 128 -12.35 -3.21 -2.31
N SER A 129 -11.18 -3.84 -2.15
CA SER A 129 -10.35 -4.22 -3.30
C SER A 129 -11.00 -5.32 -4.14
N CYS A 130 -11.62 -6.33 -3.53
CA CYS A 130 -12.35 -7.37 -4.25
C CYS A 130 -13.55 -6.83 -5.04
N GLN A 131 -14.23 -5.80 -4.51
CA GLN A 131 -15.35 -5.18 -5.22
C GLN A 131 -14.89 -4.25 -6.34
N LYS A 132 -13.90 -3.40 -6.06
CA LYS A 132 -13.49 -2.34 -6.99
C LYS A 132 -12.63 -2.84 -8.15
N PHE A 133 -11.79 -3.85 -7.89
CA PHE A 133 -10.80 -4.35 -8.85
C PHE A 133 -11.11 -5.76 -9.36
N ASP A 134 -12.39 -6.15 -9.36
CA ASP A 134 -12.85 -7.40 -9.94
C ASP A 134 -12.69 -7.38 -11.47
N ILE A 135 -11.88 -8.30 -11.97
CA ILE A 135 -11.59 -8.44 -13.40
C ILE A 135 -12.84 -8.74 -14.23
N GLN A 136 -13.82 -9.47 -13.69
CA GLN A 136 -15.05 -9.78 -14.40
C GLN A 136 -15.94 -8.54 -14.55
N GLN A 137 -15.97 -7.68 -13.55
CA GLN A 137 -16.65 -6.38 -13.66
C GLN A 137 -15.98 -5.48 -14.69
N MET A 138 -14.66 -5.39 -14.64
CA MET A 138 -13.89 -4.63 -15.61
C MET A 138 -14.16 -5.14 -17.04
N GLN A 139 -14.12 -6.45 -17.26
CA GLN A 139 -14.41 -7.05 -18.58
C GLN A 139 -15.80 -6.68 -19.08
N LYS A 140 -16.85 -6.80 -18.24
CA LYS A 140 -18.22 -6.40 -18.61
C LYS A 140 -18.33 -4.93 -18.99
N GLN A 141 -17.61 -4.05 -18.28
CA GLN A 141 -17.58 -2.62 -18.59
C GLN A 141 -16.94 -2.34 -19.95
N TYR A 142 -15.81 -2.97 -20.24
CA TYR A 142 -15.15 -2.85 -21.56
C TYR A 142 -16.03 -3.41 -22.68
N GLU A 143 -16.62 -4.59 -22.49
CA GLU A 143 -17.55 -5.17 -23.50
C GLU A 143 -18.72 -4.23 -23.77
N TYR A 144 -19.29 -3.61 -22.76
CA TYR A 144 -20.38 -2.64 -22.94
C TYR A 144 -19.92 -1.43 -23.74
N ILE A 145 -18.76 -0.85 -23.42
CA ILE A 145 -18.19 0.31 -24.14
C ILE A 145 -17.95 -0.06 -25.61
N TYR A 146 -17.34 -1.19 -25.89
CA TYR A 146 -17.07 -1.64 -27.26
C TYR A 146 -18.35 -1.91 -28.06
N LYS A 147 -19.39 -2.45 -27.45
CA LYS A 147 -20.67 -2.75 -28.12
C LYS A 147 -21.53 -1.49 -28.35
N THR A 148 -21.43 -0.52 -27.47
CA THR A 148 -22.36 0.62 -27.49
C THR A 148 -21.73 1.96 -27.86
N GLY A 149 -20.41 2.08 -27.78
CA GLY A 149 -19.68 3.36 -27.90
C GLY A 149 -19.97 4.35 -26.78
N LYS A 150 -20.69 3.94 -25.73
CA LYS A 150 -21.08 4.79 -24.61
C LYS A 150 -20.24 4.52 -23.38
N LYS A 151 -20.00 5.54 -22.54
CA LYS A 151 -19.41 5.34 -21.23
C LYS A 151 -20.33 4.42 -20.41
N TYR A 152 -19.71 3.44 -19.75
CA TYR A 152 -20.39 2.62 -18.74
C TYR A 152 -20.73 3.54 -17.56
N GLY A 153 -22.01 3.60 -17.17
CA GLY A 153 -22.42 4.43 -16.03
C GLY A 153 -21.71 3.95 -14.77
N CYS A 154 -21.05 4.86 -14.06
CA CYS A 154 -20.48 4.54 -12.76
C CYS A 154 -21.60 4.11 -11.81
N PHE A 155 -21.68 2.83 -11.50
CA PHE A 155 -22.61 2.30 -10.49
C PHE A 155 -22.16 2.56 -9.05
N PHE A 156 -21.16 3.39 -8.86
CA PHE A 156 -20.80 3.90 -7.55
C PHE A 156 -21.57 5.20 -7.29
N HIS A 157 -22.85 5.07 -7.00
CA HIS A 157 -23.55 6.13 -6.28
C HIS A 157 -23.02 6.11 -4.85
N GLU A 158 -22.31 7.17 -4.50
CA GLU A 158 -22.14 7.59 -3.11
C GLU A 158 -23.49 7.48 -2.38
N LYS A 159 -23.49 6.72 -1.31
CA LYS A 159 -24.49 6.82 -0.25
C LYS A 159 -23.78 7.15 1.03
#